data_79a6ff3038e3b3d8eb7e14776776ffba
#
_entry.id   79a6ff3038e3b3d8eb7e14776776ffba
#
_cell.length_a   1.000
_cell.length_b   1.000
_cell.length_c   1.000
_cell.angle_alpha   90.00
_cell.angle_beta   90.00
_cell.angle_gamma   90.00
#
_symmetry.space_group_name_H-M   'P 1'
#
loop_
_entity.id
_entity.type
_entity.pdbx_description
1 polymer ?
#
loop_
_entity_poly.entity_id
_entity_poly.type
_entity_poly.pdbx_seq_one_letter_code
_entity_poly.pdbx_strand_id
1 'polypeptide(L)'
;MSQAGAGMETTLGYVPPSVTQFSVFLDNKVGQLHDLLRTFENASVTVCALSVHDASDCAIVRLITSNSAETRRLLQRNEFPFAEYGLLVVELQR
;
A
#
# COMPACT_ATOMS: atom_id res chain seq x y z
N MET A 1 -26.70 2.28 11.10
CA MET A 1 -26.16 2.35 10.60
C MET A 1 -25.19 2.31 10.43
N SER A 2 -24.96 2.29 10.05
CA SER A 2 -24.17 2.26 9.85
C SER A 2 -23.46 2.44 9.50
N GLN A 3 -23.16 2.54 9.33
CA GLN A 3 -22.46 2.74 8.79
C GLN A 3 -21.34 2.57 8.68
N ALA A 4 -21.22 1.68 8.99
CA ALA A 4 -19.93 1.33 8.92
C ALA A 4 -19.23 2.07 7.88
N GLY A 5 -18.15 1.99 7.50
CA GLY A 5 -17.50 2.73 6.52
C GLY A 5 -18.26 3.90 5.99
N ALA A 6 -19.43 3.98 6.43
CA ALA A 6 -20.33 5.01 5.97
C ALA A 6 -19.88 6.39 6.39
N GLY A 7 -18.93 6.47 7.27
CA GLY A 7 -18.42 7.75 7.69
C GLY A 7 -17.89 8.61 6.57
N MET A 8 -17.66 8.02 5.41
CA MET A 8 -17.14 8.76 4.28
C MET A 8 -18.23 9.26 3.33
N GLU A 9 -19.46 9.04 3.68
CA GLU A 9 -20.55 9.42 2.81
C GLU A 9 -20.71 10.93 2.76
N THR A 10 -20.85 11.47 1.57
CA THR A 10 -21.04 12.91 1.38
C THR A 10 -22.51 13.24 1.39
N THR A 11 -22.81 14.53 1.34
CA THR A 11 -24.19 14.98 1.27
C THR A 11 -24.89 14.55 -0.01
N LEU A 12 -24.14 14.15 -1.01
CA LEU A 12 -24.72 13.65 -2.27
C LEU A 12 -24.89 12.15 -2.26
N GLY A 13 -24.59 11.51 -1.15
CA GLY A 13 -24.71 10.07 -1.05
C GLY A 13 -23.58 9.29 -1.71
N TYR A 14 -22.52 9.98 -2.10
CA TYR A 14 -21.40 9.35 -2.76
C TYR A 14 -20.30 9.08 -1.75
N VAL A 15 -19.79 7.86 -1.75
CA VAL A 15 -18.67 7.48 -0.91
C VAL A 15 -17.46 7.32 -1.82
N PRO A 16 -16.44 8.18 -1.70
CA PRO A 16 -15.28 8.04 -2.57
C PRO A 16 -14.57 6.71 -2.32
N PRO A 17 -14.04 6.09 -3.36
CA PRO A 17 -13.26 4.88 -3.16
C PRO A 17 -12.02 5.16 -2.35
N SER A 18 -11.56 4.16 -1.62
CA SER A 18 -10.33 4.28 -0.86
C SER A 18 -9.42 3.11 -1.19
N VAL A 19 -8.14 3.33 -1.04
CA VAL A 19 -7.14 2.30 -1.23
C VAL A 19 -6.21 2.31 -0.04
N THR A 20 -5.55 1.20 0.22
CA THR A 20 -4.57 1.11 1.26
C THR A 20 -3.19 1.23 0.65
N GLN A 21 -2.40 2.15 1.18
CA GLN A 21 -1.01 2.30 0.78
C GLN A 21 -0.13 1.71 1.87
N PHE A 22 0.87 0.98 1.45
CA PHE A 22 1.87 0.42 2.35
C PHE A 22 3.18 1.14 2.16
N SER A 23 3.81 1.57 3.26
CA SER A 23 5.15 2.11 3.22
C SER A 23 6.06 1.09 3.86
N VAL A 24 6.98 0.53 3.10
CA VAL A 24 7.89 -0.50 3.57
C VAL A 24 9.26 0.13 3.75
N PHE A 25 9.83 -0.08 4.93
CA PHE A 25 11.09 0.56 5.30
C PHE A 25 12.24 -0.42 5.11
N LEU A 26 13.20 -0.05 4.28
CA LEU A 26 14.33 -0.91 3.93
C LEU A 26 15.63 -0.31 4.43
N ASP A 27 16.25 -0.96 5.43
CA ASP A 27 17.54 -0.51 5.99
C ASP A 27 18.68 -0.76 5.03
N ASN A 28 18.64 -1.89 4.37
CA ASN A 28 19.65 -2.27 3.38
C ASN A 28 18.97 -2.25 2.04
N LYS A 29 18.99 -1.10 1.38
CA LYS A 29 18.11 -0.89 0.25
C LYS A 29 18.39 -1.81 -0.94
N VAL A 30 19.64 -2.18 -1.16
CA VAL A 30 19.96 -3.00 -2.33
C VAL A 30 19.38 -4.40 -2.19
N GLY A 31 19.77 -5.10 -1.12
CA GLY A 31 19.33 -6.48 -0.92
C GLY A 31 17.87 -6.58 -0.60
N GLN A 32 17.37 -5.69 0.25
CA GLN A 32 15.99 -5.78 0.70
C GLN A 32 15.00 -5.38 -0.37
N LEU A 33 15.35 -4.43 -1.25
CA LEU A 33 14.48 -4.09 -2.36
C LEU A 33 14.31 -5.29 -3.28
N HIS A 34 15.39 -5.99 -3.56
CA HIS A 34 15.34 -7.19 -4.37
C HIS A 34 14.45 -8.25 -3.72
N ASP A 35 14.61 -8.44 -2.41
CA ASP A 35 13.81 -9.42 -1.68
C ASP A 35 12.33 -9.04 -1.68
N LEU A 36 12.04 -7.76 -1.53
CA LEU A 36 10.67 -7.28 -1.53
C LEU A 36 10.00 -7.54 -2.88
N LEU A 37 10.69 -7.21 -3.96
CA LEU A 37 10.14 -7.43 -5.29
C LEU A 37 9.93 -8.91 -5.57
N ARG A 38 10.83 -9.75 -5.13
CA ARG A 38 10.69 -11.20 -5.31
C ARG A 38 9.51 -11.75 -4.51
N THR A 39 9.26 -11.18 -3.34
CA THR A 39 8.11 -11.58 -2.53
C THR A 39 6.82 -11.40 -3.30
N PHE A 40 6.68 -10.27 -3.99
CA PHE A 40 5.47 -10.01 -4.76
C PHE A 40 5.44 -10.75 -6.09
N GLU A 41 6.58 -11.05 -6.63
CA GLU A 41 6.67 -11.77 -7.90
C GLU A 41 6.04 -13.15 -7.80
N ASN A 42 6.16 -13.78 -6.64
CA ASN A 42 5.64 -15.12 -6.44
C ASN A 42 4.27 -15.14 -5.76
N ALA A 43 3.68 -13.99 -5.57
CA ALA A 43 2.40 -13.90 -4.89
C ALA A 43 1.27 -13.70 -5.90
N SER A 44 0.05 -13.93 -5.44
CA SER A 44 -1.13 -13.72 -6.27
C SER A 44 -1.65 -12.29 -6.19
N VAL A 45 -0.79 -11.37 -5.77
CA VAL A 45 -1.14 -9.97 -5.58
C VAL A 45 -0.47 -9.15 -6.68
N THR A 46 -1.21 -8.24 -7.28
CA THR A 46 -0.68 -7.36 -8.30
C THR A 46 -0.33 -6.01 -7.67
N VAL A 47 0.87 -5.53 -7.95
CA VAL A 47 1.27 -4.20 -7.52
C VAL A 47 0.71 -3.21 -8.53
N CYS A 48 -0.19 -2.35 -8.06
CA CYS A 48 -0.87 -1.39 -8.91
C CYS A 48 -0.10 -0.09 -9.03
N ALA A 49 0.63 0.27 -8.00
CA ALA A 49 1.44 1.48 -8.01
C ALA A 49 2.64 1.26 -7.10
N LEU A 50 3.76 1.82 -7.50
CA LEU A 50 5.01 1.65 -6.78
C LEU A 50 5.79 2.95 -6.87
N SER A 51 6.34 3.39 -5.75
CA SER A 51 7.32 4.47 -5.76
C SER A 51 8.39 4.16 -4.73
N VAL A 52 9.60 4.60 -5.02
CA VAL A 52 10.73 4.38 -4.13
C VAL A 52 11.28 5.73 -3.73
N HIS A 53 11.31 5.98 -2.44
CA HIS A 53 11.91 7.18 -1.90
C HIS A 53 13.28 6.81 -1.34
N ASP A 54 14.31 7.26 -2.01
CA ASP A 54 15.68 6.86 -1.74
C ASP A 54 16.34 7.85 -0.80
N ALA A 55 16.94 7.35 0.26
CA ALA A 55 17.79 8.14 1.14
C ALA A 55 19.14 7.45 1.18
N SER A 56 20.15 8.05 1.80
CA SER A 56 21.54 7.57 1.62
C SER A 56 21.70 6.09 1.99
N ASP A 57 21.16 5.66 3.11
CA ASP A 57 21.38 4.28 3.58
C ASP A 57 20.14 3.42 3.58
N CYS A 58 19.01 4.01 3.31
CA CYS A 58 17.76 3.29 3.41
C CYS A 58 16.82 3.74 2.30
N ALA A 59 15.70 3.07 2.18
CA ALA A 59 14.69 3.45 1.21
C ALA A 59 13.32 3.20 1.81
N ILE A 60 12.35 3.96 1.35
CA ILE A 60 10.95 3.73 1.67
C ILE A 60 10.25 3.40 0.37
N VAL A 61 9.66 2.23 0.32
CA VAL A 61 8.94 1.77 -0.86
C VAL A 61 7.46 1.89 -0.57
N ARG A 62 6.75 2.66 -1.40
CA ARG A 62 5.31 2.83 -1.24
C ARG A 62 4.60 1.99 -2.27
N LEU A 63 3.67 1.17 -1.77
CA LEU A 63 2.97 0.19 -2.59
C LEU A 63 1.47 0.38 -2.48
N ILE A 64 0.80 0.24 -3.60
CA ILE A 64 -0.64 0.06 -3.64
C ILE A 64 -0.88 -1.21 -4.42
N THR A 65 -1.62 -2.15 -3.86
CA THR A 65 -1.78 -3.46 -4.45
C THR A 65 -3.24 -3.81 -4.63
N SER A 66 -3.48 -4.89 -5.35
CA SER A 66 -4.84 -5.35 -5.62
C SER A 66 -5.51 -5.99 -4.42
N ASN A 67 -4.72 -6.40 -3.41
CA ASN A 67 -5.28 -7.09 -2.24
C ASN A 67 -4.49 -6.68 -1.01
N SER A 68 -5.05 -5.74 -0.25
CA SER A 68 -4.32 -5.20 0.91
C SER A 68 -4.18 -6.23 2.02
N ALA A 69 -5.16 -7.09 2.23
CA ALA A 69 -5.07 -8.10 3.28
C ALA A 69 -3.92 -9.09 3.00
N GLU A 70 -3.82 -9.51 1.76
CA GLU A 70 -2.74 -10.43 1.38
C GLU A 70 -1.38 -9.74 1.43
N THR A 71 -1.33 -8.48 1.02
CA THR A 71 -0.10 -7.69 1.09
C THR A 71 0.39 -7.58 2.52
N ARG A 72 -0.51 -7.28 3.44
CA ARG A 72 -0.15 -7.18 4.86
C ARG A 72 0.41 -8.49 5.35
N ARG A 73 -0.21 -9.60 4.97
CA ARG A 73 0.25 -10.92 5.37
C ARG A 73 1.63 -11.23 4.82
N LEU A 74 1.87 -10.90 3.55
CA LEU A 74 3.17 -11.13 2.92
C LEU A 74 4.27 -10.33 3.61
N LEU A 75 4.00 -9.07 3.92
CA LEU A 75 4.99 -8.23 4.57
C LEU A 75 5.29 -8.73 5.98
N GLN A 76 4.26 -9.15 6.71
CA GLN A 76 4.45 -9.67 8.06
C GLN A 76 5.22 -10.98 8.05
N ARG A 77 4.87 -11.87 7.13
CA ARG A 77 5.53 -13.18 7.06
C ARG A 77 7.00 -13.05 6.74
N ASN A 78 7.35 -12.09 5.91
CA ASN A 78 8.74 -11.90 5.50
C ASN A 78 9.45 -10.85 6.35
N GLU A 79 8.79 -10.40 7.41
CA GLU A 79 9.40 -9.55 8.42
C GLU A 79 9.87 -8.19 7.88
N PHE A 80 9.16 -7.65 6.92
CA PHE A 80 9.44 -6.30 6.46
C PHE A 80 8.76 -5.31 7.39
N PRO A 81 9.49 -4.31 7.91
CA PRO A 81 8.83 -3.24 8.66
C PRO A 81 8.02 -2.38 7.72
N PHE A 82 6.78 -2.10 8.10
CA PHE A 82 5.91 -1.32 7.23
C PHE A 82 4.86 -0.57 8.04
N ALA A 83 4.29 0.44 7.41
CA ALA A 83 3.12 1.14 7.90
C ALA A 83 2.09 1.14 6.80
N GLU A 84 0.81 1.18 7.17
CA GLU A 84 -0.24 1.23 6.18
C GLU A 84 -1.15 2.42 6.42
N TYR A 85 -1.65 2.98 5.34
CA TYR A 85 -2.47 4.17 5.37
C TYR A 85 -3.65 3.99 4.44
N GLY A 86 -4.83 4.44 4.88
CA GLY A 86 -5.97 4.54 3.99
C GLY A 86 -5.90 5.83 3.22
N LEU A 87 -6.10 5.76 1.93
CA LEU A 87 -6.10 6.93 1.07
C LEU A 87 -7.44 7.06 0.39
N LEU A 88 -7.93 8.28 0.30
CA LEU A 88 -9.11 8.57 -0.50
C LEU A 88 -8.67 8.83 -1.92
N VAL A 89 -9.38 8.21 -2.86
CA VAL A 89 -9.13 8.43 -4.26
C VAL A 89 -10.17 9.42 -4.76
N VAL A 90 -9.71 10.57 -5.24
CA VAL A 90 -10.60 11.60 -5.75
C VAL A 90 -10.36 11.72 -7.24
N GLU A 91 -11.42 11.52 -7.98
CA GLU A 91 -11.36 11.63 -9.43
C GLU A 91 -11.61 13.07 -9.83
N LEU A 92 -10.66 13.64 -10.55
CA LEU A 92 -10.80 15.02 -11.00
C LEU A 92 -11.46 15.06 -12.37
N GLN A 93 -12.48 15.86 -12.46
CA GLN A 93 -13.20 16.04 -13.71
C GLN A 93 -12.73 17.31 -14.37
N ARG A 94 -12.62 17.30 -15.68
CA ARG A 94 -12.17 18.46 -16.41
C ARG A 94 -13.13 18.87 -17.45
#